data_2910f37cd60ff17b5bf2a6524cd835c0
#
_entry.id   2910f37cd60ff17b5bf2a6524cd835c0
#
_cell.length_a   1.000
_cell.length_b   1.000
_cell.length_c   1.000
_cell.angle_alpha   90.00
_cell.angle_beta   90.00
_cell.angle_gamma   90.00
#
_symmetry.space_group_name_H-M   'P 1'
#
loop_
_entity.id
_entity.type
_entity.pdbx_description
1 polymer ?
#
loop_
_entity_poly.entity_id
_entity_poly.type
_entity_poly.pdbx_seq_one_letter_code
_entity_poly.pdbx_strand_id
1 'polypeptide(L)'
;MKQLIRTEKKQEALSLITQIAYANVSSWYNCSRRDLYMDLIVPKNMEGHEKMPAIVWVCGGAFRVVDRSVWIPELLYFARAGYVVASVDYRTCNEAFFPQPLMDIKAAIRFLKAHSAEYCIDPDRIFIMGESAGGTLAALAGTTAGKKEYEVGEYLEFDSRVAGVVDFYGITSFTESPYVIPDLTVNFLGADYSEETAEAASAVCQVDEKTPPFLILHGARDSRVPMKQSEVFYDKLLEKGVETELWILEDAAHGADLFYQDEVLARVIQFLEQQQVAFPAGHSVLE
;
A
#
# COMPACT_ATOMS: atom_id res chain seq x y z
N MET A 1 -49.58 5.08 2.31
CA MET A 1 -49.51 3.75 2.91
C MET A 1 -48.44 3.75 3.97
N LYS A 2 -48.69 3.26 5.18
CA LYS A 2 -47.67 3.13 6.26
C LYS A 2 -47.38 1.66 6.45
N GLN A 3 -46.10 1.29 6.35
CA GLN A 3 -45.63 -0.12 6.51
C GLN A 3 -44.70 -0.19 7.70
N LEU A 4 -44.85 -1.24 8.51
CA LEU A 4 -43.88 -1.63 9.56
C LEU A 4 -43.05 -2.76 9.04
N ILE A 5 -41.71 -2.52 8.91
CA ILE A 5 -40.78 -3.49 8.38
C ILE A 5 -39.91 -3.96 9.55
N ARG A 6 -39.84 -5.26 9.77
CA ARG A 6 -38.87 -5.89 10.67
C ARG A 6 -37.69 -6.36 9.85
N THR A 7 -36.49 -5.98 10.25
CA THR A 7 -35.25 -6.36 9.60
C THR A 7 -34.22 -6.83 10.62
N GLU A 8 -33.33 -7.72 10.22
CA GLU A 8 -32.21 -8.18 11.01
C GLU A 8 -30.94 -7.46 10.58
N LYS A 9 -30.05 -7.17 11.54
CA LYS A 9 -28.73 -6.59 11.24
C LYS A 9 -27.86 -7.66 10.61
N LYS A 10 -27.62 -7.60 9.28
CA LYS A 10 -26.74 -8.53 8.55
C LYS A 10 -25.35 -7.95 8.33
N GLN A 11 -25.24 -6.64 8.27
CA GLN A 11 -23.97 -5.94 8.05
C GLN A 11 -23.90 -4.74 8.99
N GLU A 12 -22.69 -4.37 9.37
CA GLU A 12 -22.45 -3.16 10.11
C GLU A 12 -22.42 -1.96 9.16
N ALA A 13 -22.90 -0.83 9.61
CA ALA A 13 -22.73 0.41 8.89
C ALA A 13 -21.26 0.86 8.99
N LEU A 14 -20.74 1.39 7.91
CA LEU A 14 -19.40 1.95 7.86
C LEU A 14 -19.43 3.48 7.95
N SER A 15 -18.35 4.06 8.42
CA SER A 15 -18.07 5.49 8.42
C SER A 15 -16.80 5.77 7.62
N LEU A 16 -16.81 6.88 6.90
CA LEU A 16 -15.63 7.45 6.26
C LEU A 16 -15.18 8.66 7.10
N ILE A 17 -14.00 8.55 7.71
CA ILE A 17 -13.36 9.66 8.43
C ILE A 17 -12.33 10.25 7.49
N THR A 18 -12.55 11.50 7.04
CA THR A 18 -11.71 12.13 6.03
C THR A 18 -10.71 13.11 6.63
N GLN A 19 -9.62 13.37 5.88
CA GLN A 19 -8.64 14.40 6.19
C GLN A 19 -7.96 14.24 7.56
N ILE A 20 -7.61 13.02 7.93
CA ILE A 20 -6.77 12.78 9.11
C ILE A 20 -5.33 13.13 8.72
N ALA A 21 -4.78 14.17 9.33
CA ALA A 21 -3.38 14.56 9.11
C ALA A 21 -2.46 13.55 9.80
N TYR A 22 -1.61 12.86 9.03
CA TYR A 22 -0.70 11.85 9.55
C TYR A 22 0.77 12.27 9.55
N ALA A 23 1.14 13.28 8.78
CA ALA A 23 2.48 13.86 8.76
C ALA A 23 2.44 15.32 8.29
N ASN A 24 3.40 16.13 8.74
CA ASN A 24 3.64 17.47 8.22
C ASN A 24 5.00 17.49 7.51
N VAL A 25 5.01 17.73 6.21
CA VAL A 25 6.19 17.56 5.35
C VAL A 25 6.61 18.87 4.66
N SER A 26 7.87 18.94 4.26
CA SER A 26 8.32 19.97 3.31
C SER A 26 7.70 19.71 1.94
N SER A 27 7.23 20.76 1.32
CA SER A 27 6.61 20.75 0.01
C SER A 27 7.23 21.83 -0.88
N TRP A 28 6.96 21.75 -2.18
CA TRP A 28 7.40 22.70 -3.17
C TRP A 28 8.88 23.08 -3.01
N TYR A 29 9.74 22.07 -3.15
CA TYR A 29 11.22 22.23 -3.09
C TYR A 29 11.71 22.89 -1.80
N ASN A 30 11.10 22.53 -0.66
CA ASN A 30 11.37 23.06 0.67
C ASN A 30 10.98 24.53 0.88
N CYS A 31 10.22 25.14 -0.04
CA CYS A 31 9.76 26.53 0.10
C CYS A 31 8.48 26.64 0.94
N SER A 32 7.77 25.55 1.19
CA SER A 32 6.54 25.50 1.99
C SER A 32 6.46 24.21 2.80
N ARG A 33 5.43 24.11 3.64
CA ARG A 33 5.06 22.88 4.35
C ARG A 33 3.59 22.61 4.14
N ARG A 34 3.20 21.34 4.10
CA ARG A 34 1.80 20.91 4.11
C ARG A 34 1.63 19.66 4.96
N ASP A 35 0.39 19.42 5.34
CA ASP A 35 0.01 18.15 5.92
C ASP A 35 -0.23 17.11 4.81
N LEU A 36 0.12 15.88 5.11
CA LEU A 36 -0.29 14.70 4.38
C LEU A 36 -1.48 14.09 5.11
N TYR A 37 -2.49 13.69 4.34
CA TYR A 37 -3.75 13.21 4.89
C TYR A 37 -4.02 11.77 4.52
N MET A 38 -4.81 11.10 5.37
CA MET A 38 -5.46 9.84 5.04
C MET A 38 -6.97 9.93 5.27
N ASP A 39 -7.70 9.07 4.55
CA ASP A 39 -9.11 8.86 4.76
C ASP A 39 -9.31 7.41 5.25
N LEU A 40 -10.02 7.24 6.38
CA LEU A 40 -10.25 5.93 6.99
C LEU A 40 -11.68 5.45 6.76
N ILE A 41 -11.82 4.21 6.31
CA ILE A 41 -13.08 3.48 6.32
C ILE A 41 -13.07 2.57 7.54
N VAL A 42 -13.99 2.80 8.46
CA VAL A 42 -14.09 2.10 9.75
C VAL A 42 -15.54 1.67 10.03
N PRO A 43 -15.80 0.72 10.93
CA PRO A 43 -17.14 0.52 11.46
C PRO A 43 -17.71 1.79 12.08
N LYS A 44 -19.00 2.05 11.85
CA LYS A 44 -19.67 3.25 12.39
C LYS A 44 -19.61 3.34 13.92
N ASN A 45 -19.66 2.22 14.59
CA ASN A 45 -19.48 2.13 16.03
C ASN A 45 -18.26 1.28 16.31
N MET A 46 -17.18 1.89 16.77
CA MET A 46 -15.94 1.20 17.12
C MET A 46 -15.92 0.71 18.59
N GLU A 47 -16.90 1.14 19.42
CA GLU A 47 -16.96 0.75 20.81
C GLU A 47 -17.27 -0.75 20.94
N GLY A 48 -16.40 -1.46 21.63
CA GLY A 48 -16.55 -2.91 21.86
C GLY A 48 -16.08 -3.80 20.71
N HIS A 49 -15.54 -3.23 19.61
CA HIS A 49 -14.88 -4.02 18.60
C HIS A 49 -13.55 -4.60 19.10
N GLU A 50 -13.30 -5.86 18.73
CA GLU A 50 -11.96 -6.43 18.80
C GLU A 50 -11.04 -5.70 17.82
N LYS A 51 -9.72 -5.83 18.02
CA LYS A 51 -8.73 -5.27 17.11
C LYS A 51 -8.85 -5.91 15.70
N MET A 52 -8.99 -5.08 14.71
CA MET A 52 -9.17 -5.46 13.31
C MET A 52 -7.86 -5.36 12.52
N PRO A 53 -7.65 -6.19 11.51
CA PRO A 53 -6.59 -5.96 10.55
C PRO A 53 -6.82 -4.64 9.80
N ALA A 54 -5.75 -4.02 9.32
CA ALA A 54 -5.85 -2.80 8.54
C ALA A 54 -5.14 -2.92 7.18
N ILE A 55 -5.62 -2.15 6.21
CA ILE A 55 -5.03 -2.00 4.89
C ILE A 55 -4.66 -0.54 4.69
N VAL A 56 -3.41 -0.28 4.35
CA VAL A 56 -2.95 1.00 3.82
C VAL A 56 -3.06 0.91 2.30
N TRP A 57 -3.96 1.69 1.72
CA TRP A 57 -4.12 1.78 0.27
C TRP A 57 -3.35 2.98 -0.27
N VAL A 58 -2.50 2.72 -1.27
CA VAL A 58 -1.69 3.71 -1.95
C VAL A 58 -2.18 3.86 -3.39
N CYS A 59 -2.78 5.02 -3.70
CA CYS A 59 -3.32 5.31 -5.02
C CYS A 59 -2.20 5.55 -6.03
N GLY A 60 -2.40 5.10 -7.28
CA GLY A 60 -1.56 5.44 -8.40
C GLY A 60 -1.68 6.89 -8.87
N GLY A 61 -1.15 7.17 -10.05
CA GLY A 61 -1.20 8.52 -10.65
C GLY A 61 0.14 8.94 -11.24
N ALA A 62 0.95 7.97 -11.70
CA ALA A 62 2.24 8.20 -12.37
C ALA A 62 3.22 9.05 -11.55
N PHE A 63 3.13 9.02 -10.23
CA PHE A 63 3.87 9.86 -9.27
C PHE A 63 3.62 11.37 -9.44
N ARG A 64 2.65 11.78 -10.22
CA ARG A 64 2.34 13.19 -10.54
C ARG A 64 1.12 13.72 -9.82
N VAL A 65 0.17 12.85 -9.59
CA VAL A 65 -1.08 13.16 -8.91
C VAL A 65 -1.42 12.05 -7.93
N VAL A 66 -2.12 12.41 -6.89
CA VAL A 66 -2.71 11.46 -5.93
C VAL A 66 -4.07 11.98 -5.53
N ASP A 67 -5.06 11.10 -5.55
CA ASP A 67 -6.40 11.39 -5.04
C ASP A 67 -6.89 10.18 -4.23
N ARG A 68 -6.94 10.34 -2.91
CA ARG A 68 -7.35 9.30 -1.96
C ARG A 68 -8.79 8.82 -2.18
N SER A 69 -9.63 9.66 -2.81
CA SER A 69 -11.06 9.38 -2.93
C SER A 69 -11.41 8.45 -4.10
N VAL A 70 -10.53 8.33 -5.08
CA VAL A 70 -10.80 7.61 -6.35
C VAL A 70 -11.26 6.18 -6.12
N TRP A 71 -10.58 5.45 -5.23
CA TRP A 71 -10.83 4.03 -5.00
C TRP A 71 -11.71 3.72 -3.78
N ILE A 72 -12.25 4.74 -3.10
CA ILE A 72 -13.12 4.53 -1.93
C ILE A 72 -14.28 3.56 -2.21
N PRO A 73 -14.98 3.62 -3.37
CA PRO A 73 -16.06 2.66 -3.67
C PRO A 73 -15.59 1.20 -3.67
N GLU A 74 -14.43 0.91 -4.26
CA GLU A 74 -13.86 -0.43 -4.36
C GLU A 74 -13.29 -0.90 -3.01
N LEU A 75 -12.70 0.02 -2.25
CA LEU A 75 -12.14 -0.23 -0.93
C LEU A 75 -13.20 -0.60 0.12
N LEU A 76 -14.47 -0.24 -0.09
CA LEU A 76 -15.58 -0.67 0.75
C LEU A 76 -15.72 -2.20 0.80
N TYR A 77 -15.27 -2.91 -0.23
CA TYR A 77 -15.26 -4.37 -0.25
C TYR A 77 -14.44 -4.95 0.92
N PHE A 78 -13.23 -4.46 1.11
CA PHE A 78 -12.35 -4.86 2.20
C PHE A 78 -12.88 -4.42 3.57
N ALA A 79 -13.42 -3.20 3.65
CA ALA A 79 -14.01 -2.73 4.91
C ALA A 79 -15.23 -3.57 5.34
N ARG A 80 -16.03 -4.06 4.38
CA ARG A 80 -17.13 -5.00 4.65
C ARG A 80 -16.65 -6.39 5.06
N ALA A 81 -15.44 -6.77 4.67
CA ALA A 81 -14.78 -8.00 5.09
C ALA A 81 -14.10 -7.89 6.47
N GLY A 82 -14.20 -6.73 7.14
CA GLY A 82 -13.71 -6.55 8.52
C GLY A 82 -12.33 -5.91 8.63
N TYR A 83 -11.85 -5.25 7.57
CA TYR A 83 -10.61 -4.47 7.61
C TYR A 83 -10.89 -3.00 7.89
N VAL A 84 -10.04 -2.34 8.66
CA VAL A 84 -9.90 -0.89 8.63
C VAL A 84 -9.12 -0.53 7.36
N VAL A 85 -9.63 0.39 6.54
CA VAL A 85 -8.95 0.75 5.29
C VAL A 85 -8.54 2.21 5.32
N ALA A 86 -7.25 2.48 5.15
CA ALA A 86 -6.65 3.81 5.12
C ALA A 86 -6.19 4.14 3.69
N SER A 87 -6.88 5.03 3.00
CA SER A 87 -6.40 5.59 1.73
C SER A 87 -5.54 6.81 2.01
N VAL A 88 -4.28 6.81 1.53
CA VAL A 88 -3.27 7.78 1.98
C VAL A 88 -2.75 8.68 0.86
N ASP A 89 -2.43 9.93 1.21
CA ASP A 89 -1.62 10.84 0.39
C ASP A 89 -0.15 10.43 0.41
N TYR A 90 0.59 10.98 -0.51
CA TYR A 90 2.05 11.06 -0.51
C TYR A 90 2.50 12.23 -1.37
N ARG A 91 3.75 12.69 -1.22
CA ARG A 91 4.32 13.73 -2.07
C ARG A 91 4.53 13.23 -3.49
N THR A 92 4.15 14.05 -4.45
CA THR A 92 4.30 13.76 -5.88
C THR A 92 5.51 14.49 -6.46
N CYS A 93 5.86 14.23 -7.72
CA CYS A 93 7.01 14.84 -8.40
C CYS A 93 6.96 16.38 -8.47
N ASN A 94 5.81 16.99 -8.19
CA ASN A 94 5.70 18.45 -8.08
C ASN A 94 6.24 18.98 -6.74
N GLU A 95 6.54 18.09 -5.81
CA GLU A 95 6.92 18.44 -4.43
C GLU A 95 8.26 17.82 -4.04
N ALA A 96 8.47 16.57 -4.41
CA ALA A 96 9.66 15.79 -4.08
C ALA A 96 9.81 14.57 -4.99
N PHE A 97 11.02 14.03 -5.05
CA PHE A 97 11.34 12.76 -5.72
C PHE A 97 11.64 11.68 -4.68
N PHE A 98 11.92 10.45 -5.12
CA PHE A 98 12.43 9.40 -4.25
C PHE A 98 13.66 9.90 -3.46
N PRO A 99 13.77 9.60 -2.16
CA PRO A 99 12.97 8.64 -1.38
C PRO A 99 11.74 9.23 -0.67
N GLN A 100 11.43 10.50 -0.81
CA GLN A 100 10.40 11.18 -0.01
C GLN A 100 9.00 10.56 -0.11
N PRO A 101 8.48 10.16 -1.29
CA PRO A 101 7.17 9.47 -1.34
C PRO A 101 7.14 8.15 -0.55
N LEU A 102 8.24 7.39 -0.54
CA LEU A 102 8.37 6.18 0.29
C LEU A 102 8.36 6.52 1.79
N MET A 103 9.09 7.55 2.19
CA MET A 103 9.11 8.02 3.59
C MET A 103 7.72 8.43 4.07
N ASP A 104 6.92 9.03 3.19
CA ASP A 104 5.53 9.43 3.48
C ASP A 104 4.66 8.20 3.76
N ILE A 105 4.76 7.16 2.92
CA ILE A 105 4.02 5.91 3.12
C ILE A 105 4.42 5.22 4.43
N LYS A 106 5.71 5.18 4.73
CA LYS A 106 6.20 4.62 6.01
C LYS A 106 5.69 5.42 7.21
N ALA A 107 5.62 6.74 7.11
CA ALA A 107 5.02 7.58 8.15
C ALA A 107 3.53 7.29 8.35
N ALA A 108 2.77 7.03 7.29
CA ALA A 108 1.35 6.63 7.39
C ALA A 108 1.18 5.31 8.13
N ILE A 109 2.05 4.31 7.87
CA ILE A 109 2.03 3.03 8.58
C ILE A 109 2.31 3.24 10.08
N ARG A 110 3.33 4.01 10.43
CA ARG A 110 3.65 4.31 11.85
C ARG A 110 2.53 5.07 12.53
N PHE A 111 1.90 6.03 11.86
CA PHE A 111 0.74 6.74 12.38
C PHE A 111 -0.39 5.78 12.77
N LEU A 112 -0.73 4.82 11.90
CA LEU A 112 -1.78 3.84 12.20
C LEU A 112 -1.41 2.93 13.37
N LYS A 113 -0.13 2.54 13.51
CA LYS A 113 0.34 1.78 14.67
C LYS A 113 0.23 2.60 15.97
N ALA A 114 0.64 3.85 15.94
CA ALA A 114 0.56 4.75 17.09
C ALA A 114 -0.90 5.01 17.54
N HIS A 115 -1.83 5.09 16.59
CA HIS A 115 -3.26 5.33 16.85
C HIS A 115 -4.10 4.04 16.78
N SER A 116 -3.47 2.88 16.89
CA SER A 116 -4.13 1.58 16.76
C SER A 116 -5.27 1.37 17.76
N ALA A 117 -5.13 1.89 18.97
CA ALA A 117 -6.20 1.83 19.98
C ALA A 117 -7.41 2.71 19.63
N GLU A 118 -7.17 3.88 19.02
CA GLU A 118 -8.22 4.83 18.62
C GLU A 118 -9.09 4.27 17.50
N TYR A 119 -8.46 3.59 16.53
CA TYR A 119 -9.13 3.07 15.34
C TYR A 119 -9.41 1.57 15.41
N CYS A 120 -9.26 0.93 16.58
CA CYS A 120 -9.43 -0.51 16.79
C CYS A 120 -8.58 -1.35 15.81
N ILE A 121 -7.37 -0.92 15.51
CA ILE A 121 -6.44 -1.61 14.61
C ILE A 121 -5.55 -2.58 15.41
N ASP A 122 -5.30 -3.74 14.84
CA ASP A 122 -4.23 -4.62 15.27
C ASP A 122 -2.91 -4.18 14.61
N PRO A 123 -1.95 -3.62 15.37
CA PRO A 123 -0.72 -3.08 14.80
C PRO A 123 0.18 -4.14 14.14
N ASP A 124 -0.01 -5.42 14.48
CA ASP A 124 0.74 -6.53 13.89
C ASP A 124 0.09 -7.06 12.61
N ARG A 125 -1.16 -6.65 12.31
CA ARG A 125 -1.92 -7.05 11.12
C ARG A 125 -2.23 -5.86 10.22
N ILE A 126 -1.23 -5.05 9.92
CA ILE A 126 -1.31 -3.98 8.92
C ILE A 126 -0.73 -4.48 7.61
N PHE A 127 -1.52 -4.44 6.56
CA PHE A 127 -1.14 -4.75 5.19
C PHE A 127 -0.99 -3.48 4.38
N ILE A 128 -0.21 -3.53 3.30
CA ILE A 128 -0.15 -2.43 2.35
C ILE A 128 -0.55 -2.93 0.96
N MET A 129 -1.36 -2.13 0.29
CA MET A 129 -1.83 -2.40 -1.07
C MET A 129 -1.73 -1.13 -1.89
N GLY A 130 -1.45 -1.26 -3.17
CA GLY A 130 -1.44 -0.09 -4.05
C GLY A 130 -1.44 -0.46 -5.52
N GLU A 131 -1.82 0.48 -6.36
CA GLU A 131 -1.89 0.27 -7.79
C GLU A 131 -0.96 1.21 -8.56
N SER A 132 -0.33 0.72 -9.65
CA SER A 132 0.57 1.51 -10.52
C SER A 132 1.70 2.17 -9.72
N ALA A 133 1.80 3.49 -9.70
CA ALA A 133 2.75 4.23 -8.84
C ALA A 133 2.57 3.89 -7.34
N GLY A 134 1.33 3.67 -6.90
CA GLY A 134 1.04 3.21 -5.54
C GLY A 134 1.50 1.77 -5.30
N GLY A 135 1.40 0.89 -6.29
CA GLY A 135 1.95 -0.47 -6.25
C GLY A 135 3.48 -0.47 -6.07
N THR A 136 4.17 0.42 -6.80
CA THR A 136 5.61 0.67 -6.62
C THR A 136 5.95 1.06 -5.17
N LEU A 137 5.20 2.01 -4.61
CA LEU A 137 5.42 2.46 -3.23
C LEU A 137 5.07 1.39 -2.19
N ALA A 138 4.04 0.59 -2.44
CA ALA A 138 3.68 -0.55 -1.60
C ALA A 138 4.79 -1.62 -1.62
N ALA A 139 5.29 -1.97 -2.80
CA ALA A 139 6.40 -2.92 -2.96
C ALA A 139 7.67 -2.42 -2.26
N LEU A 140 8.03 -1.15 -2.43
CA LEU A 140 9.17 -0.55 -1.73
C LEU A 140 8.97 -0.50 -0.21
N ALA A 141 7.78 -0.17 0.28
CA ALA A 141 7.51 -0.16 1.72
C ALA A 141 7.75 -1.55 2.34
N GLY A 142 7.30 -2.62 1.66
CA GLY A 142 7.53 -3.99 2.08
C GLY A 142 9.00 -4.40 2.05
N THR A 143 9.70 -4.12 0.95
CA THR A 143 11.09 -4.57 0.74
C THR A 143 12.14 -3.72 1.45
N THR A 144 11.77 -2.55 1.98
CA THR A 144 12.67 -1.66 2.74
C THR A 144 12.33 -1.59 4.22
N ALA A 145 11.57 -2.57 4.74
CA ALA A 145 11.24 -2.64 6.16
C ALA A 145 12.52 -2.70 7.01
N GLY A 146 12.61 -1.83 8.02
CA GLY A 146 13.77 -1.74 8.92
C GLY A 146 14.97 -0.96 8.38
N LYS A 147 14.93 -0.42 7.15
CA LYS A 147 15.96 0.50 6.64
C LYS A 147 15.77 1.89 7.23
N LYS A 148 16.65 2.23 8.17
CA LYS A 148 16.52 3.44 9.00
C LYS A 148 16.60 4.74 8.20
N GLU A 149 17.27 4.73 7.06
CA GLU A 149 17.38 5.90 6.16
C GLU A 149 16.03 6.37 5.60
N TYR A 150 15.02 5.49 5.59
CA TYR A 150 13.66 5.83 5.16
C TYR A 150 12.69 6.05 6.32
N GLU A 151 13.14 5.88 7.56
CA GLU A 151 12.32 6.13 8.76
C GLU A 151 12.53 7.56 9.24
N VAL A 152 11.66 8.48 8.83
CA VAL A 152 11.73 9.91 9.17
C VAL A 152 10.37 10.44 9.63
N GLY A 153 10.37 11.55 10.36
CA GLY A 153 9.17 12.22 10.84
C GLY A 153 8.76 11.80 12.24
N GLU A 154 7.47 11.62 12.46
CA GLU A 154 6.88 11.32 13.77
C GLU A 154 6.73 9.81 14.02
N TYR A 155 6.44 9.43 15.27
CA TYR A 155 6.16 8.06 15.70
C TYR A 155 7.29 7.06 15.37
N LEU A 156 8.56 7.52 15.52
CA LEU A 156 9.75 6.69 15.25
C LEU A 156 9.97 5.56 16.26
N GLU A 157 9.23 5.54 17.35
CA GLU A 157 9.14 4.44 18.31
C GLU A 157 8.40 3.23 17.74
N PHE A 158 7.62 3.41 16.67
CA PHE A 158 6.98 2.35 15.90
C PHE A 158 7.76 2.06 14.63
N ASP A 159 7.80 0.80 14.22
CA ASP A 159 8.35 0.44 12.91
C ASP A 159 7.30 0.57 11.79
N SER A 160 7.75 0.60 10.53
CA SER A 160 6.89 0.61 9.36
C SER A 160 6.71 -0.77 8.70
N ARG A 161 6.98 -1.87 9.43
CA ARG A 161 6.77 -3.22 8.91
C ARG A 161 5.29 -3.50 8.71
N VAL A 162 5.01 -4.30 7.68
CA VAL A 162 3.66 -4.73 7.32
C VAL A 162 3.58 -6.26 7.30
N ALA A 163 2.38 -6.80 7.50
CA ALA A 163 2.14 -8.24 7.53
C ALA A 163 2.13 -8.87 6.13
N GLY A 164 1.92 -8.09 5.08
CA GLY A 164 1.95 -8.52 3.69
C GLY A 164 1.71 -7.34 2.75
N VAL A 165 2.02 -7.57 1.48
CA VAL A 165 1.93 -6.56 0.41
C VAL A 165 1.08 -7.08 -0.74
N VAL A 166 0.21 -6.23 -1.28
CA VAL A 166 -0.49 -6.49 -2.54
C VAL A 166 -0.10 -5.41 -3.54
N ASP A 167 0.63 -5.81 -4.58
CA ASP A 167 1.07 -4.94 -5.65
C ASP A 167 0.20 -5.15 -6.90
N PHE A 168 -0.59 -4.14 -7.25
CA PHE A 168 -1.32 -4.10 -8.51
C PHE A 168 -0.48 -3.36 -9.55
N TYR A 169 0.13 -4.11 -10.45
CA TYR A 169 0.86 -3.64 -11.64
C TYR A 169 1.84 -2.47 -11.39
N GLY A 170 2.57 -2.50 -10.28
CA GLY A 170 3.60 -1.52 -9.95
C GLY A 170 4.88 -1.66 -10.79
N ILE A 171 5.69 -0.62 -10.78
CA ILE A 171 7.05 -0.64 -11.32
C ILE A 171 7.98 -1.11 -10.19
N THR A 172 8.67 -2.21 -10.40
CA THR A 172 9.50 -2.85 -9.37
C THR A 172 10.99 -2.73 -9.65
N SER A 173 11.36 -2.34 -10.89
CA SER A 173 12.74 -2.08 -11.31
C SER A 173 12.85 -0.79 -12.12
N PHE A 174 13.83 0.03 -11.79
CA PHE A 174 14.23 1.24 -12.52
C PHE A 174 15.62 1.12 -13.14
N THR A 175 16.25 -0.06 -13.05
CA THR A 175 17.63 -0.29 -13.49
C THR A 175 17.72 -1.11 -14.77
N GLU A 176 16.72 -1.93 -15.08
CA GLU A 176 16.81 -2.87 -16.20
C GLU A 176 16.20 -2.31 -17.49
N SER A 177 17.04 -2.12 -18.50
CA SER A 177 16.60 -1.90 -19.88
C SER A 177 16.26 -3.27 -20.53
N PRO A 178 15.17 -3.43 -21.31
CA PRO A 178 14.32 -2.35 -21.89
C PRO A 178 13.07 -2.00 -21.07
N TYR A 179 12.96 -2.45 -19.84
CA TYR A 179 11.72 -2.33 -19.03
C TYR A 179 11.57 -0.97 -18.35
N VAL A 180 12.63 -0.16 -18.33
CA VAL A 180 12.58 1.20 -17.78
C VAL A 180 11.60 2.04 -18.59
N ILE A 181 10.69 2.73 -17.90
CA ILE A 181 9.68 3.61 -18.49
C ILE A 181 10.11 5.05 -18.24
N PRO A 182 10.71 5.73 -19.27
CA PRO A 182 11.46 6.97 -19.02
C PRO A 182 10.68 8.07 -18.31
N ASP A 183 9.43 8.31 -18.70
CA ASP A 183 8.62 9.37 -18.11
C ASP A 183 8.20 9.06 -16.67
N LEU A 184 7.89 7.80 -16.34
CA LEU A 184 7.58 7.38 -14.97
C LEU A 184 8.82 7.38 -14.08
N THR A 185 9.97 6.99 -14.65
CA THR A 185 11.26 7.05 -13.96
C THR A 185 11.63 8.47 -13.58
N VAL A 186 11.54 9.41 -14.53
CA VAL A 186 11.80 10.83 -14.27
C VAL A 186 10.81 11.42 -13.26
N ASN A 187 9.55 11.04 -13.32
CA ASN A 187 8.57 11.48 -12.33
C ASN A 187 8.90 10.99 -10.91
N PHE A 188 9.46 9.80 -10.78
CA PHE A 188 9.76 9.23 -9.46
C PHE A 188 11.13 9.62 -8.94
N LEU A 189 12.15 9.62 -9.79
CA LEU A 189 13.55 9.80 -9.40
C LEU A 189 14.10 11.22 -9.65
N GLY A 190 13.41 12.02 -10.46
CA GLY A 190 13.97 13.26 -11.02
C GLY A 190 14.74 13.01 -12.32
N ALA A 191 15.12 14.09 -13.02
CA ALA A 191 15.81 13.98 -14.31
C ALA A 191 17.29 13.60 -14.15
N ASP A 192 17.93 13.99 -13.05
CA ASP A 192 19.37 13.83 -12.81
C ASP A 192 19.66 12.68 -11.81
N TYR A 193 18.84 11.62 -11.83
CA TYR A 193 19.02 10.47 -10.94
C TYR A 193 20.31 9.69 -11.28
N SER A 194 20.95 9.15 -10.24
CA SER A 194 22.10 8.24 -10.40
C SER A 194 21.65 6.78 -10.50
N GLU A 195 22.53 5.91 -10.96
CA GLU A 195 22.31 4.45 -10.95
C GLU A 195 22.04 3.94 -9.52
N GLU A 196 22.77 4.44 -8.54
CA GLU A 196 22.56 4.14 -7.13
C GLU A 196 21.14 4.52 -6.65
N THR A 197 20.63 5.68 -7.10
CA THR A 197 19.25 6.10 -6.81
C THR A 197 18.24 5.16 -7.48
N ALA A 198 18.49 4.75 -8.72
CA ALA A 198 17.63 3.81 -9.44
C ALA A 198 17.62 2.41 -8.75
N GLU A 199 18.76 1.92 -8.30
CA GLU A 199 18.86 0.68 -7.51
C GLU A 199 18.11 0.80 -6.17
N ALA A 200 18.33 1.89 -5.45
CA ALA A 200 17.65 2.13 -4.18
C ALA A 200 16.13 2.22 -4.32
N ALA A 201 15.63 2.74 -5.44
CA ALA A 201 14.22 2.88 -5.77
C ALA A 201 13.60 1.61 -6.39
N SER A 202 14.41 0.59 -6.70
CA SER A 202 13.95 -0.66 -7.31
C SER A 202 13.64 -1.69 -6.23
N ALA A 203 12.36 -2.03 -6.05
CA ALA A 203 11.94 -3.03 -5.07
C ALA A 203 12.64 -4.38 -5.29
N VAL A 204 12.87 -4.78 -6.55
CA VAL A 204 13.60 -5.99 -6.90
C VAL A 204 15.01 -6.03 -6.33
N CYS A 205 15.68 -4.87 -6.19
CA CYS A 205 17.03 -4.76 -5.60
C CYS A 205 17.01 -4.75 -4.07
N GLN A 206 15.84 -4.58 -3.46
CA GLN A 206 15.70 -4.42 -2.00
C GLN A 206 15.22 -5.70 -1.31
N VAL A 207 14.85 -6.74 -2.06
CA VAL A 207 14.34 -8.02 -1.51
C VAL A 207 15.39 -8.70 -0.65
N ASP A 208 15.02 -9.01 0.57
CA ASP A 208 15.81 -9.80 1.52
C ASP A 208 14.95 -10.89 2.20
N GLU A 209 15.54 -11.66 3.10
CA GLU A 209 14.90 -12.75 3.84
C GLU A 209 13.84 -12.26 4.86
N LYS A 210 13.78 -10.95 5.13
CA LYS A 210 12.82 -10.32 6.04
C LYS A 210 11.67 -9.66 5.30
N THR A 211 11.72 -9.71 3.97
CA THR A 211 10.65 -9.20 3.11
C THR A 211 9.35 -9.94 3.42
N PRO A 212 8.23 -9.25 3.69
CA PRO A 212 6.96 -9.89 3.99
C PRO A 212 6.40 -10.64 2.78
N PRO A 213 5.37 -11.48 2.96
CA PRO A 213 4.66 -12.13 1.86
C PRO A 213 4.09 -11.13 0.84
N PHE A 214 4.12 -11.51 -0.43
CA PHE A 214 3.65 -10.70 -1.54
C PHE A 214 2.56 -11.38 -2.37
N LEU A 215 1.53 -10.61 -2.73
CA LEU A 215 0.65 -10.91 -3.83
C LEU A 215 0.84 -9.85 -4.92
N ILE A 216 1.15 -10.28 -6.12
CA ILE A 216 1.35 -9.40 -7.28
C ILE A 216 0.23 -9.69 -8.29
N LEU A 217 -0.45 -8.64 -8.77
CA LEU A 217 -1.45 -8.74 -9.82
C LEU A 217 -1.00 -7.92 -11.03
N HIS A 218 -1.07 -8.51 -12.24
CA HIS A 218 -0.72 -7.80 -13.46
C HIS A 218 -1.64 -8.18 -14.62
N GLY A 219 -1.90 -7.23 -15.52
CA GLY A 219 -2.70 -7.48 -16.70
C GLY A 219 -1.83 -7.90 -17.89
N ALA A 220 -2.20 -8.99 -18.57
CA ALA A 220 -1.45 -9.46 -19.74
C ALA A 220 -1.48 -8.48 -20.93
N ARG A 221 -2.44 -7.53 -20.93
CA ARG A 221 -2.59 -6.48 -21.94
C ARG A 221 -2.10 -5.12 -21.46
N ASP A 222 -1.33 -5.05 -20.38
CA ASP A 222 -0.78 -3.80 -19.87
C ASP A 222 0.26 -3.23 -20.86
N SER A 223 -0.09 -2.12 -21.50
CA SER A 223 0.79 -1.39 -22.40
C SER A 223 1.53 -0.23 -21.74
N ARG A 224 1.21 0.07 -20.46
CA ARG A 224 1.80 1.18 -19.71
C ARG A 224 2.97 0.73 -18.84
N VAL A 225 2.76 -0.34 -18.06
CA VAL A 225 3.79 -0.99 -17.26
C VAL A 225 3.98 -2.41 -17.81
N PRO A 226 5.14 -2.73 -18.40
CA PRO A 226 5.36 -4.07 -18.94
C PRO A 226 5.21 -5.15 -17.87
N MET A 227 4.46 -6.21 -18.16
CA MET A 227 4.26 -7.35 -17.27
C MET A 227 5.60 -7.92 -16.75
N LYS A 228 6.67 -7.74 -17.50
CA LYS A 228 8.02 -8.17 -17.10
C LYS A 228 8.47 -7.56 -15.78
N GLN A 229 7.97 -6.39 -15.39
CA GLN A 229 8.22 -5.78 -14.09
C GLN A 229 7.76 -6.71 -12.94
N SER A 230 6.55 -7.25 -13.04
CA SER A 230 6.02 -8.20 -12.07
C SER A 230 6.72 -9.56 -12.12
N GLU A 231 7.06 -10.06 -13.32
CA GLU A 231 7.76 -11.34 -13.46
C GLU A 231 9.15 -11.33 -12.80
N VAL A 232 9.97 -10.32 -13.09
CA VAL A 232 11.33 -10.25 -12.50
C VAL A 232 11.28 -10.06 -10.99
N PHE A 233 10.27 -9.35 -10.50
CA PHE A 233 10.09 -9.17 -9.07
C PHE A 233 9.63 -10.46 -8.38
N TYR A 234 8.65 -11.17 -8.98
CA TYR A 234 8.19 -12.48 -8.52
C TYR A 234 9.35 -13.49 -8.44
N ASP A 235 10.15 -13.58 -9.53
CA ASP A 235 11.30 -14.47 -9.57
C ASP A 235 12.31 -14.13 -8.44
N LYS A 236 12.53 -12.84 -8.17
CA LYS A 236 13.44 -12.38 -7.11
C LYS A 236 12.93 -12.71 -5.72
N LEU A 237 11.63 -12.53 -5.47
CA LEU A 237 10.99 -12.92 -4.21
C LEU A 237 11.14 -14.42 -3.96
N LEU A 238 10.88 -15.26 -4.97
CA LEU A 238 11.08 -16.71 -4.87
C LEU A 238 12.56 -17.09 -4.61
N GLU A 239 13.50 -16.45 -5.31
CA GLU A 239 14.95 -16.66 -5.09
C GLU A 239 15.34 -16.43 -3.63
N LYS A 240 14.70 -15.48 -2.96
CA LYS A 240 14.94 -15.12 -1.55
C LYS A 240 14.11 -15.94 -0.56
N GLY A 241 13.26 -16.84 -1.05
CA GLY A 241 12.41 -17.68 -0.20
C GLY A 241 11.20 -16.92 0.39
N VAL A 242 10.83 -15.78 -0.18
CA VAL A 242 9.66 -15.02 0.22
C VAL A 242 8.41 -15.70 -0.31
N GLU A 243 7.41 -15.90 0.55
CA GLU A 243 6.09 -16.39 0.15
C GLU A 243 5.46 -15.38 -0.81
N THR A 244 5.18 -15.80 -2.05
CA THR A 244 4.69 -14.90 -3.08
C THR A 244 3.81 -15.59 -4.10
N GLU A 245 2.80 -14.85 -4.59
CA GLU A 245 1.94 -15.26 -5.69
C GLU A 245 1.98 -14.18 -6.78
N LEU A 246 1.93 -14.59 -8.05
CA LEU A 246 1.73 -13.70 -9.20
C LEU A 246 0.48 -14.13 -9.95
N TRP A 247 -0.52 -13.24 -10.00
CA TRP A 247 -1.76 -13.45 -10.76
C TRP A 247 -1.77 -12.59 -12.01
N ILE A 248 -1.90 -13.25 -13.16
CA ILE A 248 -1.95 -12.60 -14.47
C ILE A 248 -3.41 -12.60 -14.94
N LEU A 249 -4.00 -11.41 -15.07
CA LEU A 249 -5.35 -11.24 -15.61
C LEU A 249 -5.24 -11.13 -17.14
N GLU A 250 -5.65 -12.17 -17.84
CA GLU A 250 -5.43 -12.37 -19.30
C GLU A 250 -5.93 -11.19 -20.15
N ASP A 251 -7.11 -10.64 -19.81
CA ASP A 251 -7.75 -9.58 -20.60
C ASP A 251 -7.57 -8.18 -20.02
N ALA A 252 -6.86 -8.03 -18.89
CA ALA A 252 -6.71 -6.75 -18.22
C ALA A 252 -5.61 -5.89 -18.87
N ALA A 253 -5.95 -4.64 -19.14
CA ALA A 253 -4.99 -3.57 -19.41
C ALA A 253 -4.60 -2.86 -18.10
N HIS A 254 -3.70 -1.87 -18.16
CA HIS A 254 -3.33 -1.06 -17.02
C HIS A 254 -4.55 -0.33 -16.40
N GLY A 255 -4.79 -0.52 -15.12
CA GLY A 255 -5.92 0.10 -14.42
C GLY A 255 -7.30 -0.41 -14.84
N ALA A 256 -7.40 -1.62 -15.43
CA ALA A 256 -8.67 -2.16 -15.88
C ALA A 256 -9.61 -2.50 -14.70
N ASP A 257 -10.91 -2.33 -14.90
CA ASP A 257 -11.96 -2.69 -13.93
C ASP A 257 -11.91 -4.17 -13.53
N LEU A 258 -11.26 -5.01 -14.35
CA LEU A 258 -11.07 -6.44 -14.09
C LEU A 258 -10.32 -6.72 -12.79
N PHE A 259 -9.47 -5.84 -12.32
CA PHE A 259 -8.77 -5.98 -11.04
C PHE A 259 -9.68 -5.82 -9.82
N TYR A 260 -10.82 -5.17 -10.01
CA TYR A 260 -11.75 -4.80 -8.93
C TYR A 260 -13.05 -5.62 -8.96
N GLN A 261 -13.08 -6.71 -9.71
CA GLN A 261 -14.22 -7.63 -9.69
C GLN A 261 -14.26 -8.41 -8.38
N ASP A 262 -15.46 -8.71 -7.89
CA ASP A 262 -15.69 -9.39 -6.61
C ASP A 262 -14.87 -10.68 -6.47
N GLU A 263 -14.72 -11.44 -7.53
CA GLU A 263 -13.93 -12.68 -7.53
C GLU A 263 -12.41 -12.45 -7.33
N VAL A 264 -11.88 -11.35 -7.86
CA VAL A 264 -10.47 -10.97 -7.66
C VAL A 264 -10.27 -10.45 -6.25
N LEU A 265 -11.14 -9.54 -5.80
CA LEU A 265 -11.08 -8.96 -4.45
C LEU A 265 -11.27 -10.02 -3.36
N ALA A 266 -12.16 -11.00 -3.57
CA ALA A 266 -12.33 -12.13 -2.66
C ALA A 266 -11.05 -12.97 -2.52
N ARG A 267 -10.33 -13.20 -3.61
CA ARG A 267 -9.03 -13.91 -3.58
C ARG A 267 -7.94 -13.08 -2.90
N VAL A 268 -7.94 -11.76 -3.09
CA VAL A 268 -7.04 -10.85 -2.33
C VAL A 268 -7.30 -11.01 -0.84
N ILE A 269 -8.56 -11.02 -0.40
CA ILE A 269 -8.91 -11.26 1.02
C ILE A 269 -8.38 -12.62 1.48
N GLN A 270 -8.54 -13.69 0.69
CA GLN A 270 -8.01 -15.02 1.05
C GLN A 270 -6.50 -15.00 1.27
N PHE A 271 -5.75 -14.31 0.41
CA PHE A 271 -4.32 -14.11 0.61
C PHE A 271 -4.03 -13.38 1.93
N LEU A 272 -4.70 -12.26 2.20
CA LEU A 272 -4.51 -11.49 3.44
C LEU A 272 -4.85 -12.31 4.69
N GLU A 273 -5.91 -13.13 4.66
CA GLU A 273 -6.32 -14.00 5.76
C GLU A 273 -5.29 -15.10 6.04
N GLN A 274 -4.67 -15.67 5.02
CA GLN A 274 -3.61 -16.67 5.17
C GLN A 274 -2.41 -16.08 5.93
N GLN A 275 -2.05 -14.82 5.67
CA GLN A 275 -0.96 -14.14 6.33
C GLN A 275 -1.27 -13.79 7.80
N GLN A 276 -2.54 -13.66 8.18
CA GLN A 276 -2.94 -13.43 9.57
C GLN A 276 -2.69 -14.64 10.47
N VAL A 277 -2.72 -15.85 9.92
CA VAL A 277 -2.49 -17.10 10.67
C VAL A 277 -1.01 -17.36 10.91
N ALA A 278 -0.14 -16.89 10.01
CA ALA A 278 1.32 -17.07 10.08
C ALA A 278 2.00 -16.27 11.22
N PHE A 279 1.35 -15.22 11.73
CA PHE A 279 1.82 -14.41 12.85
C PHE A 279 0.85 -14.49 14.03
N PRO A 280 0.90 -15.55 14.86
CA PRO A 280 0.10 -15.58 16.08
C PRO A 280 0.52 -14.41 16.98
N ALA A 281 -0.46 -13.64 17.45
CA ALA A 281 -0.28 -12.52 18.36
C ALA A 281 0.60 -12.93 19.55
N GLY A 282 1.78 -12.36 19.69
CA GLY A 282 2.61 -12.54 20.88
C GLY A 282 4.03 -12.97 20.65
N HIS A 283 4.88 -12.06 20.19
CA HIS A 283 6.29 -12.03 20.61
C HIS A 283 6.71 -10.57 20.73
N SER A 284 6.40 -9.98 21.89
CA SER A 284 7.14 -8.82 22.37
C SER A 284 8.54 -9.33 22.73
N VAL A 285 9.51 -9.11 21.88
CA VAL A 285 10.92 -9.20 22.26
C VAL A 285 11.34 -7.81 22.70
N LEU A 286 11.10 -7.55 24.01
CA LEU A 286 11.90 -6.61 24.75
C LEU A 286 13.16 -7.36 25.20
N GLU A 287 14.28 -7.13 24.56
CA GLU A 287 15.62 -7.17 25.11
C GLU A 287 16.49 -6.12 24.39
#